data_6b58c6b60ee04ea761bcef0b01a978b2
#
_entry.id   6b58c6b60ee04ea761bcef0b01a978b2
#
_cell.length_a   1.000
_cell.length_b   1.000
_cell.length_c   1.000
_cell.angle_alpha   90.00
_cell.angle_beta   90.00
_cell.angle_gamma   90.00
#
_symmetry.space_group_name_H-M   'P 1'
#
loop_
_entity.id
_entity.type
_entity.pdbx_description
1 polymer ?
#
loop_
_entity_poly.entity_id
_entity_poly.type
_entity_poly.pdbx_seq_one_letter_code
_entity_poly.pdbx_strand_id
1 'polypeptide(L)'
;MKEKKSFGPKQVGERIRERRTELKLSMPELGRRLGVNKSTIQRYEADGVDPKRTMIIDGLAHALLTTSEWLTGLSEDKEYNSYTVCQMDLEKHVKDYLKH
;
A
#
# COMPACT_ATOMS: atom_id res chain seq x y z
N MET A 1 -13.73 -2.54 -26.15
CA MET A 1 -13.58 -2.63 -24.85
C MET A 1 -12.63 -1.68 -24.25
N LYS A 2 -12.82 -1.31 -23.09
CA LYS A 2 -12.01 -0.40 -22.55
C LYS A 2 -11.00 -0.93 -21.67
N GLU A 3 -9.81 -0.43 -21.73
CA GLU A 3 -8.81 -0.84 -20.84
C GLU A 3 -8.95 -0.05 -19.59
N LYS A 4 -8.62 -0.64 -18.46
CA LYS A 4 -8.59 0.06 -17.24
C LYS A 4 -7.45 1.00 -17.25
N LYS A 5 -7.69 2.26 -16.92
CA LYS A 5 -6.63 3.21 -16.84
C LYS A 5 -6.28 3.46 -15.42
N SER A 6 -5.03 3.73 -15.16
CA SER A 6 -4.62 4.05 -13.81
C SER A 6 -5.16 5.41 -13.41
N PHE A 7 -5.21 5.64 -12.11
CA PHE A 7 -5.65 6.89 -11.55
C PHE A 7 -4.68 8.01 -11.89
N GLY A 8 -5.14 9.24 -11.77
CA GLY A 8 -4.24 10.36 -11.77
C GLY A 8 -3.57 10.46 -10.41
N PRO A 9 -2.59 11.33 -10.28
CA PRO A 9 -1.81 11.43 -9.02
C PRO A 9 -2.66 11.72 -7.81
N LYS A 10 -3.65 12.59 -7.92
CA LYS A 10 -4.45 12.94 -6.78
C LYS A 10 -5.25 11.76 -6.27
N GLN A 11 -5.74 10.95 -7.15
CA GLN A 11 -6.51 9.78 -6.74
C GLN A 11 -5.62 8.77 -6.06
N VAL A 12 -4.38 8.66 -6.50
CA VAL A 12 -3.43 7.81 -5.80
C VAL A 12 -3.21 8.34 -4.39
N GLY A 13 -3.09 9.64 -4.25
CA GLY A 13 -2.92 10.24 -2.92
C GLY A 13 -4.09 9.94 -2.01
N GLU A 14 -5.29 9.94 -2.55
CA GLU A 14 -6.48 9.62 -1.76
C GLU A 14 -6.45 8.18 -1.30
N ARG A 15 -6.01 7.28 -2.14
CA ARG A 15 -5.90 5.88 -1.77
C ARG A 15 -4.84 5.67 -0.71
N ILE A 16 -3.74 6.41 -0.78
CA ILE A 16 -2.72 6.34 0.25
C ILE A 16 -3.32 6.71 1.59
N ARG A 17 -4.05 7.80 1.62
CA ARG A 17 -4.65 8.25 2.85
C ARG A 17 -5.70 7.28 3.37
N GLU A 18 -6.52 6.78 2.47
CA GLU A 18 -7.55 5.83 2.83
C GLU A 18 -6.94 4.61 3.52
N ARG A 19 -5.93 4.04 2.89
CA ARG A 19 -5.35 2.82 3.43
C ARG A 19 -4.59 3.09 4.72
N ARG A 20 -3.89 4.21 4.77
CA ARG A 20 -3.17 4.59 5.98
C ARG A 20 -4.13 4.69 7.17
N THR A 21 -5.26 5.31 6.91
CA THR A 21 -6.25 5.50 7.95
C THR A 21 -6.85 4.16 8.38
N GLU A 22 -7.10 3.29 7.44
CA GLU A 22 -7.61 1.96 7.75
C GLU A 22 -6.67 1.20 8.66
N LEU A 23 -5.38 1.36 8.42
CA LEU A 23 -4.37 0.67 9.22
C LEU A 23 -4.05 1.42 10.49
N LYS A 24 -4.68 2.56 10.70
CA LYS A 24 -4.47 3.38 11.87
C LYS A 24 -3.03 3.81 12.03
N LEU A 25 -2.40 4.11 10.91
CA LEU A 25 -1.03 4.59 10.90
C LEU A 25 -1.02 6.10 10.87
N SER A 26 -0.14 6.70 11.64
CA SER A 26 0.08 8.14 11.54
C SER A 26 0.98 8.40 10.34
N MET A 27 1.04 9.64 9.90
CA MET A 27 1.93 10.00 8.81
C MET A 27 3.39 9.72 9.15
N PRO A 28 3.86 10.04 10.37
CA PRO A 28 5.24 9.70 10.71
C PRO A 28 5.50 8.20 10.69
N GLU A 29 4.50 7.41 11.10
CA GLU A 29 4.67 5.96 11.09
C GLU A 29 4.79 5.43 9.68
N LEU A 30 3.94 5.92 8.79
CA LEU A 30 4.05 5.51 7.41
C LEU A 30 5.38 5.95 6.83
N GLY A 31 5.79 7.16 7.20
CA GLY A 31 7.08 7.66 6.74
C GLY A 31 8.22 6.75 7.18
N ARG A 32 8.17 6.28 8.40
CA ARG A 32 9.21 5.37 8.89
C ARG A 32 9.22 4.06 8.10
N ARG A 33 8.06 3.55 7.78
CA ARG A 33 7.99 2.32 6.99
C ARG A 33 8.55 2.50 5.61
N LEU A 34 8.35 3.68 5.06
CA LEU A 34 8.78 3.96 3.70
C LEU A 34 10.21 4.52 3.65
N GLY A 35 10.71 5.00 4.75
CA GLY A 35 12.03 5.61 4.79
C GLY A 35 12.03 7.07 4.42
N VAL A 36 10.93 7.76 4.65
CA VAL A 36 10.82 9.19 4.36
C VAL A 36 10.21 9.88 5.56
N ASN A 37 10.22 11.20 5.56
CA ASN A 37 9.69 11.93 6.70
C ASN A 37 8.20 12.23 6.52
N LYS A 38 7.62 12.76 7.57
CA LYS A 38 6.20 13.04 7.58
C LYS A 38 5.78 13.99 6.46
N SER A 39 6.58 15.00 6.21
CA SER A 39 6.20 15.98 5.22
C SER A 39 6.14 15.38 3.82
N THR A 40 6.94 14.38 3.56
CA THR A 40 6.88 13.69 2.29
C THR A 40 5.56 12.92 2.18
N ILE A 41 5.15 12.25 3.26
CA ILE A 41 3.87 11.55 3.26
C ILE A 41 2.73 12.54 3.06
N GLN A 42 2.80 13.65 3.75
CA GLN A 42 1.78 14.67 3.64
C GLN A 42 1.63 15.13 2.20
N ARG A 43 2.74 15.33 1.54
CA ARG A 43 2.74 15.77 0.15
C ARG A 43 2.20 14.68 -0.76
N TYR A 44 2.54 13.44 -0.50
CA TYR A 44 2.00 12.33 -1.30
C TYR A 44 0.49 12.26 -1.19
N GLU A 45 -0.04 12.50 -0.01
CA GLU A 45 -1.49 12.43 0.15
C GLU A 45 -2.18 13.65 -0.43
N ALA A 46 -1.59 14.81 -0.30
CA ALA A 46 -2.21 16.04 -0.77
C ALA A 46 -2.08 16.24 -2.26
N ASP A 47 -0.87 16.06 -2.78
CA ASP A 47 -0.59 16.30 -4.19
C ASP A 47 -0.67 15.04 -5.02
N GLY A 48 -0.55 13.90 -4.35
CA GLY A 48 -0.59 12.63 -5.02
C GLY A 48 0.77 12.16 -5.48
N VAL A 49 0.77 11.05 -6.15
CA VAL A 49 1.97 10.43 -6.69
C VAL A 49 1.63 9.94 -8.08
N ASP A 50 2.46 10.27 -9.04
CA ASP A 50 2.25 9.82 -10.41
C ASP A 50 2.33 8.29 -10.43
N PRO A 51 1.31 7.61 -10.91
CA PRO A 51 1.33 6.15 -10.95
C PRO A 51 2.47 5.58 -11.78
N LYS A 52 3.12 6.39 -12.60
CA LYS A 52 4.25 5.91 -13.36
C LYS A 52 5.52 5.83 -12.51
N ARG A 53 5.51 6.41 -11.35
CA ARG A 53 6.66 6.34 -10.46
C ARG A 53 6.60 5.03 -9.68
N THR A 54 6.91 3.96 -10.38
CA THR A 54 6.64 2.62 -9.89
C THR A 54 7.40 2.29 -8.61
N MET A 55 8.61 2.78 -8.45
CA MET A 55 9.34 2.48 -7.23
C MET A 55 8.65 3.06 -6.01
N ILE A 56 8.16 4.29 -6.13
CA ILE A 56 7.46 4.91 -5.03
C ILE A 56 6.13 4.21 -4.78
N ILE A 57 5.42 3.90 -5.85
CA ILE A 57 4.15 3.21 -5.74
C ILE A 57 4.33 1.84 -5.09
N ASP A 58 5.32 1.09 -5.52
CA ASP A 58 5.57 -0.23 -4.95
C ASP A 58 5.95 -0.12 -3.47
N GLY A 59 6.77 0.86 -3.14
CA GLY A 59 7.15 1.06 -1.75
C GLY A 59 5.96 1.42 -0.88
N LEU A 60 5.10 2.29 -1.39
CA LEU A 60 3.89 2.66 -0.66
C LEU A 60 2.96 1.47 -0.50
N ALA A 61 2.80 0.70 -1.55
CA ALA A 61 1.93 -0.48 -1.48
C ALA A 61 2.44 -1.45 -0.42
N HIS A 62 3.73 -1.66 -0.41
CA HIS A 62 4.31 -2.57 0.56
C HIS A 62 4.13 -2.04 1.98
N ALA A 63 4.39 -0.76 2.18
CA ALA A 63 4.25 -0.17 3.51
C ALA A 63 2.81 -0.15 3.98
N LEU A 64 1.87 -0.07 3.06
CA LEU A 64 0.46 0.00 3.38
C LEU A 64 -0.22 -1.36 3.30
N LEU A 65 0.54 -2.41 3.09
CA LEU A 65 0.01 -3.78 3.02
C LEU A 65 -1.09 -3.89 1.97
N THR A 66 -0.83 -3.34 0.82
CA THR A 66 -1.77 -3.40 -0.27
C THR A 66 -1.02 -3.65 -1.57
N THR A 67 -1.69 -3.51 -2.69
CA THR A 67 -1.07 -3.79 -3.97
C THR A 67 -0.89 -2.50 -4.75
N SER A 68 0.10 -2.50 -5.63
CA SER A 68 0.31 -1.37 -6.51
C SER A 68 -0.89 -1.16 -7.40
N GLU A 69 -1.53 -2.22 -7.80
CA GLU A 69 -2.71 -2.15 -8.65
C GLU A 69 -3.83 -1.41 -7.95
N TRP A 70 -4.04 -1.68 -6.67
CA TRP A 70 -5.08 -0.97 -5.95
C TRP A 70 -4.73 0.50 -5.80
N LEU A 71 -3.49 0.79 -5.48
CA LEU A 71 -3.08 2.19 -5.30
C LEU A 71 -3.26 2.98 -6.57
N THR A 72 -3.03 2.37 -7.72
CA THR A 72 -3.10 3.08 -8.99
C THR A 72 -4.43 2.93 -9.69
N GLY A 73 -5.38 2.24 -9.05
CA GLY A 73 -6.73 2.15 -9.60
C GLY A 73 -6.94 1.07 -10.60
N LEU A 74 -5.96 0.21 -10.80
CA LEU A 74 -6.09 -0.88 -11.76
C LEU A 74 -6.83 -2.07 -11.17
N SER A 75 -7.03 -2.09 -9.88
CA SER A 75 -7.75 -3.18 -9.22
C SER A 75 -8.53 -2.61 -8.04
N GLU A 76 -9.65 -3.22 -7.75
CA GLU A 76 -10.42 -2.84 -6.57
C GLU A 76 -10.04 -3.64 -5.34
N ASP A 77 -9.19 -4.64 -5.52
CA ASP A 77 -8.77 -5.50 -4.43
C ASP A 77 -7.61 -4.84 -3.72
N LYS A 78 -7.87 -4.21 -2.59
CA LYS A 78 -6.86 -3.41 -1.92
C LYS A 78 -5.93 -4.19 -1.03
N GLU A 79 -6.23 -5.44 -0.81
CA GLU A 79 -5.35 -6.19 0.03
C GLU A 79 -4.45 -7.04 -0.81
N TYR A 80 -3.32 -7.40 -0.28
CA TYR A 80 -2.52 -8.40 -0.91
C TYR A 80 -3.46 -9.54 -1.19
N ASN A 81 -3.15 -10.33 -2.16
CA ASN A 81 -3.88 -11.55 -2.37
C ASN A 81 -4.17 -12.08 -0.99
N SER A 82 -5.43 -12.17 -0.62
CA SER A 82 -5.81 -12.58 0.69
C SER A 82 -5.23 -13.92 1.05
N TYR A 83 -5.14 -14.78 0.06
CA TYR A 83 -4.56 -16.09 0.26
C TYR A 83 -3.10 -15.94 0.64
N THR A 84 -2.38 -15.06 -0.02
CA THR A 84 -0.98 -14.87 0.28
C THR A 84 -0.78 -14.35 1.69
N VAL A 85 -1.60 -13.42 2.10
CA VAL A 85 -1.50 -12.88 3.43
C VAL A 85 -1.78 -13.94 4.46
N CYS A 86 -2.82 -14.70 4.24
CA CYS A 86 -3.17 -15.79 5.13
C CYS A 86 -2.09 -16.82 5.17
N GLN A 87 -1.48 -17.07 4.03
CA GLN A 87 -0.43 -18.04 3.97
C GLN A 87 0.80 -17.59 4.74
N MET A 88 1.11 -16.32 4.68
CA MET A 88 2.22 -15.82 5.43
C MET A 88 1.99 -15.97 6.92
N ASP A 89 0.80 -15.64 7.37
CA ASP A 89 0.45 -15.82 8.76
C ASP A 89 0.49 -17.27 9.14
N LEU A 90 -0.03 -18.10 8.28
CA LEU A 90 -0.05 -19.51 8.52
C LEU A 90 1.34 -20.07 8.64
N GLU A 91 2.21 -19.66 7.75
CA GLU A 91 3.58 -20.11 7.81
C GLU A 91 4.21 -19.74 9.12
N LYS A 92 3.95 -18.55 9.57
CA LYS A 92 4.48 -18.11 10.82
C LYS A 92 3.98 -18.99 11.95
N HIS A 93 2.71 -19.28 11.96
CA HIS A 93 2.14 -20.13 12.98
C HIS A 93 2.62 -21.55 12.86
N VAL A 94 2.72 -22.03 11.67
CA VAL A 94 3.17 -23.39 11.45
C VAL A 94 4.60 -23.54 11.95
N LYS A 95 5.43 -22.57 11.70
CA LYS A 95 6.77 -22.65 12.19
C LYS A 95 6.78 -22.73 13.70
N ASP A 96 5.95 -21.96 14.34
CA ASP A 96 5.86 -22.00 15.77
C ASP A 96 5.40 -23.33 16.25
N TYR A 97 4.46 -23.93 15.58
CA TYR A 97 3.99 -25.24 15.95
C TYR A 97 5.01 -26.31 15.68
N LEU A 98 5.60 -26.26 14.52
CA LEU A 98 6.50 -27.31 14.14
C LEU A 98 7.78 -27.27 14.90
N LYS A 99 8.10 -26.17 15.49
CA LYS A 99 9.26 -26.09 16.27
C LYS A 99 9.14 -26.79 17.55
N HIS A 100 7.96 -27.11 17.89
CA HIS A 100 7.78 -27.82 19.12
C HIS A 100 7.56 -29.23 18.95
#